data_20e1d79029630b94084fffb10c0a259d
#
_entry.id   20e1d79029630b94084fffb10c0a259d
#
_cell.length_a   1.000
_cell.length_b   1.000
_cell.length_c   1.000
_cell.angle_alpha   90.00
_cell.angle_beta   90.00
_cell.angle_gamma   90.00
#
_symmetry.space_group_name_H-M   'P 1'
#
loop_
_entity.id
_entity.type
_entity.pdbx_description
1 polymer ?
#
loop_
_entity_poly.entity_id
_entity_poly.type
_entity_poly.pdbx_seq_one_letter_code
_entity_poly.pdbx_strand_id
1 'polypeptide(L)'
;MECAPTAPTPWERVRQRLREEIGEEKFTSWFARMDLDALTADVVQLSVPTRFLKSWIQENYLPRIADIWAEESGAKRRVDLAVRNAFARPVALKATAVREVVTERTEVRSGDGRPQPARASDARSADARGPDGRGSDGRGSEARGFETRAAASALSDAAAGDVASGSPLDARLTFESFVVGKSNSLAFAAARQVADSASGSSPVFNPLYLHAAVGLGKTHLLQAIARAGAVGGRRTTYLTAERFMYGFVAALKTHSAIAFKDALRTIDTLVIDDLQFLKGNNLQQEFCHTLNALLDGGRQVVVAADCLPGELEHLDERVRSRLAGGLVVELGALEEELRLEILKARYQTLTEQHPGFAVPAPVLEFLARSVGQSGRDLDGALNKLLAFNQLTGEPVTLEMAENAVKDLIRPTDPKRVRVDDILRVVAKHYNVSRADLLSQRRTATVVKPRQIAMYLAKTLTLRSLPEIGRRFGGRDHTTVLHAVRKIDGLVATDRVLAEEIEVLKRLALEA
;
A
#
# COMPACT_ATOMS: atom_id res chain seq x y z
N MET A 1 -27.54 -38.02 -3.49
CA MET A 1 -27.97 -37.06 -4.51
C MET A 1 -26.76 -36.15 -4.73
N GLU A 2 -25.95 -36.53 -5.72
CA GLU A 2 -24.81 -35.74 -6.15
C GLU A 2 -25.30 -34.48 -6.90
N CYS A 3 -24.87 -33.31 -6.45
CA CYS A 3 -25.15 -32.05 -7.14
C CYS A 3 -24.36 -32.06 -8.45
N ALA A 4 -25.04 -32.01 -9.58
CA ALA A 4 -24.44 -31.86 -10.90
C ALA A 4 -23.59 -30.56 -10.95
N PRO A 5 -22.41 -30.54 -11.60
CA PRO A 5 -21.59 -29.35 -11.70
C PRO A 5 -22.34 -28.29 -12.53
N THR A 6 -22.59 -27.15 -11.93
CA THR A 6 -23.19 -25.98 -12.59
C THR A 6 -22.24 -25.52 -13.71
N ALA A 7 -22.75 -25.34 -14.93
CA ALA A 7 -21.95 -24.87 -16.06
C ALA A 7 -21.25 -23.52 -15.70
N PRO A 8 -19.96 -23.35 -16.06
CA PRO A 8 -19.20 -22.16 -15.69
C PRO A 8 -19.84 -20.89 -16.26
N THR A 9 -19.91 -19.86 -15.45
CA THR A 9 -20.45 -18.56 -15.86
C THR A 9 -19.62 -17.94 -17.00
N PRO A 10 -20.20 -17.06 -17.83
CA PRO A 10 -19.44 -16.37 -18.88
C PRO A 10 -18.16 -15.69 -18.35
N TRP A 11 -18.21 -15.14 -17.14
CA TRP A 11 -17.07 -14.52 -16.49
C TRP A 11 -15.98 -15.52 -16.10
N GLU A 12 -16.36 -16.70 -15.62
CA GLU A 12 -15.39 -17.75 -15.30
C GLU A 12 -14.67 -18.26 -16.55
N ARG A 13 -15.36 -18.39 -17.70
CA ARG A 13 -14.73 -18.76 -18.96
C ARG A 13 -13.75 -17.68 -19.44
N VAL A 14 -14.12 -16.40 -19.38
CA VAL A 14 -13.24 -15.28 -19.73
C VAL A 14 -12.01 -15.25 -18.83
N ARG A 15 -12.17 -15.46 -17.52
CA ARG A 15 -11.05 -15.54 -16.57
C ARG A 15 -10.11 -16.70 -16.85
N GLN A 16 -10.66 -17.86 -17.19
CA GLN A 16 -9.88 -19.03 -17.54
C GLN A 16 -9.06 -18.77 -18.81
N ARG A 17 -9.67 -18.21 -19.83
CA ARG A 17 -9.00 -17.91 -21.10
C ARG A 17 -7.93 -16.83 -20.96
N LEU A 18 -8.19 -15.78 -20.18
CA LEU A 18 -7.17 -14.80 -19.81
C LEU A 18 -5.99 -15.44 -19.12
N ARG A 19 -6.21 -16.40 -18.21
CA ARG A 19 -5.16 -17.14 -17.51
C ARG A 19 -4.31 -17.97 -18.46
N GLU A 20 -4.94 -18.65 -19.42
CA GLU A 20 -4.28 -19.47 -20.45
C GLU A 20 -3.40 -18.61 -21.39
N GLU A 21 -3.88 -17.42 -21.79
CA GLU A 21 -3.17 -16.54 -22.74
C GLU A 21 -2.03 -15.74 -22.08
N ILE A 22 -2.22 -15.27 -20.86
CA ILE A 22 -1.28 -14.34 -20.19
C ILE A 22 -0.29 -15.09 -19.31
N GLY A 23 -0.62 -16.33 -18.92
CA GLY A 23 0.15 -17.16 -18.00
C GLY A 23 -0.22 -16.95 -16.54
N GLU A 24 -0.07 -18.00 -15.73
CA GLU A 24 -0.51 -18.07 -14.33
C GLU A 24 0.08 -16.96 -13.45
N GLU A 25 1.37 -16.68 -13.59
CA GLU A 25 2.06 -15.65 -12.77
C GLU A 25 1.51 -14.23 -13.02
N LYS A 26 1.34 -13.88 -14.31
CA LYS A 26 0.80 -12.56 -14.67
C LYS A 26 -0.68 -12.44 -14.33
N PHE A 27 -1.44 -13.52 -14.52
CA PHE A 27 -2.84 -13.55 -14.15
C PHE A 27 -3.01 -13.34 -12.64
N THR A 28 -2.27 -14.06 -11.82
CA THR A 28 -2.34 -13.96 -10.35
C THR A 28 -1.95 -12.57 -9.86
N SER A 29 -0.95 -11.95 -10.48
CA SER A 29 -0.45 -10.63 -10.10
C SER A 29 -1.44 -9.50 -10.45
N TRP A 30 -2.14 -9.58 -11.59
CA TRP A 30 -2.86 -8.44 -12.16
C TRP A 30 -4.38 -8.63 -12.24
N PHE A 31 -4.87 -9.86 -12.46
CA PHE A 31 -6.26 -10.14 -12.75
C PHE A 31 -6.99 -10.93 -11.68
N ALA A 32 -6.27 -11.59 -10.75
CA ALA A 32 -6.88 -12.44 -9.72
C ALA A 32 -7.89 -11.68 -8.84
N ARG A 33 -7.69 -10.37 -8.66
CA ARG A 33 -8.53 -9.49 -7.83
C ARG A 33 -9.54 -8.67 -8.63
N MET A 34 -9.75 -9.00 -9.91
CA MET A 34 -10.76 -8.37 -10.75
C MET A 34 -12.08 -9.12 -10.64
N ASP A 35 -13.17 -8.41 -10.35
CA ASP A 35 -14.51 -8.98 -10.21
C ASP A 35 -15.48 -8.36 -11.19
N LEU A 36 -16.54 -9.12 -11.51
CA LEU A 36 -17.67 -8.67 -12.34
C LEU A 36 -18.71 -8.03 -11.43
N ASP A 37 -18.92 -6.72 -11.55
CA ASP A 37 -19.91 -5.97 -10.77
C ASP A 37 -21.30 -6.00 -11.40
N ALA A 38 -21.37 -5.80 -12.73
CA ALA A 38 -22.64 -5.82 -13.46
C ALA A 38 -22.45 -6.30 -14.90
N LEU A 39 -23.47 -6.97 -15.43
CA LEU A 39 -23.56 -7.42 -16.81
C LEU A 39 -24.91 -6.99 -17.38
N THR A 40 -24.88 -6.11 -18.39
CA THR A 40 -26.05 -5.66 -19.14
C THR A 40 -25.97 -6.13 -20.60
N ALA A 41 -26.99 -5.84 -21.42
CA ALA A 41 -26.99 -6.20 -22.82
C ALA A 41 -25.80 -5.60 -23.60
N ASP A 42 -25.41 -4.37 -23.25
CA ASP A 42 -24.43 -3.58 -23.99
C ASP A 42 -23.11 -3.35 -23.26
N VAL A 43 -23.09 -3.48 -21.92
CA VAL A 43 -21.93 -3.12 -21.07
C VAL A 43 -21.61 -4.22 -20.06
N VAL A 44 -20.32 -4.50 -19.94
CA VAL A 44 -19.71 -5.34 -18.89
C VAL A 44 -18.97 -4.44 -17.93
N GLN A 45 -19.40 -4.39 -16.67
CA GLN A 45 -18.77 -3.58 -15.65
C GLN A 45 -17.90 -4.45 -14.76
N LEU A 46 -16.58 -4.24 -14.84
CA LEU A 46 -15.58 -4.93 -14.05
C LEU A 46 -15.04 -3.99 -12.96
N SER A 47 -14.66 -4.53 -11.82
CA SER A 47 -14.03 -3.75 -10.76
C SER A 47 -12.69 -4.30 -10.33
N VAL A 48 -11.81 -3.38 -9.94
CA VAL A 48 -10.46 -3.65 -9.42
C VAL A 48 -10.22 -2.88 -8.13
N PRO A 49 -9.35 -3.38 -7.23
CA PRO A 49 -9.17 -2.77 -5.90
C PRO A 49 -8.47 -1.41 -5.90
N THR A 50 -7.69 -1.06 -6.92
CA THR A 50 -6.88 0.16 -6.93
C THR A 50 -7.02 0.94 -8.24
N ARG A 51 -6.86 2.29 -8.16
CA ARG A 51 -6.82 3.16 -9.35
C ARG A 51 -5.70 2.78 -10.30
N PHE A 52 -4.61 2.29 -9.75
CA PHE A 52 -3.47 1.79 -10.51
C PHE A 52 -3.83 0.61 -11.40
N LEU A 53 -4.38 -0.46 -10.81
CA LEU A 53 -4.83 -1.63 -11.58
C LEU A 53 -5.82 -1.25 -12.67
N LYS A 54 -6.69 -0.27 -12.39
CA LYS A 54 -7.62 0.26 -13.38
C LYS A 54 -6.89 0.84 -14.58
N SER A 55 -6.02 1.84 -14.37
CA SER A 55 -5.29 2.51 -15.46
C SER A 55 -4.43 1.51 -16.24
N TRP A 56 -3.70 0.65 -15.53
CA TRP A 56 -2.81 -0.31 -16.17
C TRP A 56 -3.55 -1.34 -17.03
N ILE A 57 -4.66 -1.91 -16.54
CA ILE A 57 -5.49 -2.84 -17.31
C ILE A 57 -6.17 -2.12 -18.47
N GLN A 58 -6.64 -0.89 -18.29
CA GLN A 58 -7.23 -0.09 -19.35
C GLN A 58 -6.26 0.14 -20.52
N GLU A 59 -5.02 0.47 -20.21
CA GLU A 59 -4.02 0.78 -21.22
C GLU A 59 -3.48 -0.46 -21.95
N ASN A 60 -3.30 -1.58 -21.24
CA ASN A 60 -2.55 -2.70 -21.75
C ASN A 60 -3.44 -3.90 -22.18
N TYR A 61 -4.60 -4.07 -21.56
CA TYR A 61 -5.39 -5.30 -21.72
C TYR A 61 -6.88 -5.08 -21.98
N LEU A 62 -7.42 -3.87 -21.86
CA LEU A 62 -8.86 -3.63 -22.05
C LEU A 62 -9.37 -4.07 -23.43
N PRO A 63 -8.68 -3.78 -24.57
CA PRO A 63 -9.10 -4.26 -25.86
C PRO A 63 -9.14 -5.79 -25.92
N ARG A 64 -8.11 -6.46 -25.35
CA ARG A 64 -8.04 -7.92 -25.36
C ARG A 64 -9.11 -8.56 -24.49
N ILE A 65 -9.42 -7.99 -23.32
CA ILE A 65 -10.53 -8.44 -22.47
C ILE A 65 -11.87 -8.33 -23.22
N ALA A 66 -12.08 -7.24 -23.97
CA ALA A 66 -13.28 -7.04 -24.76
C ALA A 66 -13.40 -8.07 -25.90
N ASP A 67 -12.28 -8.41 -26.55
CA ASP A 67 -12.23 -9.42 -27.60
C ASP A 67 -12.56 -10.82 -27.06
N ILE A 68 -11.90 -11.23 -25.96
CA ILE A 68 -12.18 -12.50 -25.28
C ILE A 68 -13.64 -12.57 -24.83
N TRP A 69 -14.17 -11.45 -24.30
CA TRP A 69 -15.57 -11.39 -23.91
C TRP A 69 -16.52 -11.58 -25.08
N ALA A 70 -16.23 -10.97 -26.24
CA ALA A 70 -17.02 -11.11 -27.46
C ALA A 70 -16.97 -12.55 -28.00
N GLU A 71 -15.80 -13.20 -27.94
CA GLU A 71 -15.62 -14.59 -28.39
C GLU A 71 -16.41 -15.56 -27.48
N GLU A 72 -16.37 -15.38 -26.16
CA GLU A 72 -17.02 -16.27 -25.19
C GLU A 72 -18.53 -16.04 -25.03
N SER A 73 -19.01 -14.82 -25.26
CA SER A 73 -20.43 -14.48 -25.08
C SER A 73 -21.19 -14.36 -26.41
N GLY A 74 -20.50 -14.43 -27.57
CA GLY A 74 -21.11 -14.27 -28.91
C GLY A 74 -21.62 -12.86 -29.20
N ALA A 75 -21.40 -11.88 -28.33
CA ALA A 75 -21.86 -10.50 -28.49
C ALA A 75 -20.76 -9.49 -28.11
N LYS A 76 -20.53 -8.51 -29.00
CA LYS A 76 -19.64 -7.40 -28.70
C LYS A 76 -20.28 -6.50 -27.65
N ARG A 77 -19.64 -6.36 -26.50
CA ARG A 77 -20.06 -5.49 -25.40
C ARG A 77 -18.93 -4.55 -25.02
N ARG A 78 -19.29 -3.35 -24.59
CA ARG A 78 -18.33 -2.41 -24.06
C ARG A 78 -17.89 -2.86 -22.66
N VAL A 79 -16.58 -2.95 -22.42
CA VAL A 79 -16.02 -3.29 -21.12
C VAL A 79 -15.61 -2.00 -20.39
N ASP A 80 -16.25 -1.72 -19.28
CA ASP A 80 -15.92 -0.59 -18.40
C ASP A 80 -15.26 -1.09 -17.12
N LEU A 81 -14.13 -0.48 -16.75
CA LEU A 81 -13.43 -0.77 -15.48
C LEU A 81 -13.73 0.31 -14.44
N ALA A 82 -14.15 -0.11 -13.25
CA ALA A 82 -14.35 0.75 -12.08
C ALA A 82 -13.32 0.44 -10.99
N VAL A 83 -13.08 1.40 -10.09
CA VAL A 83 -12.33 1.14 -8.85
C VAL A 83 -13.33 0.79 -7.76
N ARG A 84 -13.09 -0.34 -7.08
CA ARG A 84 -13.96 -0.80 -5.99
C ARG A 84 -13.89 0.18 -4.81
N ASN A 85 -15.03 0.80 -4.49
CA ASN A 85 -15.14 1.59 -3.27
C ASN A 85 -15.22 0.63 -2.07
N ALA A 86 -14.39 0.84 -1.06
CA ALA A 86 -14.31 0.02 0.14
C ALA A 86 -15.62 -0.04 0.97
N PHE A 87 -16.63 0.73 0.61
CA PHE A 87 -17.94 0.82 1.29
C PHE A 87 -19.11 0.18 0.56
N ALA A 88 -18.92 -0.43 -0.61
CA ALA A 88 -19.98 -1.14 -1.32
C ALA A 88 -19.92 -2.65 -0.96
N ARG A 89 -20.90 -3.12 -0.17
CA ARG A 89 -21.12 -4.57 0.03
C ARG A 89 -21.49 -5.21 -1.32
N PRO A 90 -21.00 -6.42 -1.64
CA PRO A 90 -21.43 -7.13 -2.84
C PRO A 90 -22.91 -7.50 -2.72
N VAL A 91 -23.72 -6.98 -3.61
CA VAL A 91 -25.12 -7.40 -3.78
C VAL A 91 -25.10 -8.75 -4.47
N ALA A 92 -25.52 -9.79 -3.75
CA ALA A 92 -25.70 -11.12 -4.32
C ALA A 92 -26.74 -11.07 -5.45
N LEU A 93 -26.34 -11.37 -6.66
CA LEU A 93 -27.20 -11.48 -7.83
C LEU A 93 -28.13 -12.69 -7.66
N LYS A 94 -29.41 -12.43 -7.32
CA LYS A 94 -30.48 -13.39 -7.52
C LYS A 94 -30.76 -13.49 -9.02
N ALA A 95 -30.62 -14.69 -9.56
CA ALA A 95 -31.02 -15.01 -10.93
C ALA A 95 -32.52 -14.72 -11.11
N THR A 96 -32.83 -13.69 -11.89
CA THR A 96 -34.22 -13.43 -12.33
C THR A 96 -34.38 -14.02 -13.72
N ALA A 97 -35.26 -14.98 -13.80
CA ALA A 97 -35.65 -15.69 -15.02
C ALA A 97 -36.18 -14.72 -16.09
N VAL A 98 -35.67 -14.88 -17.27
CA VAL A 98 -36.17 -14.23 -18.50
C VAL A 98 -37.57 -14.77 -18.77
N ARG A 99 -38.56 -13.89 -18.75
CA ARG A 99 -39.91 -14.14 -19.26
C ARG A 99 -40.01 -13.46 -20.60
N GLU A 100 -40.11 -14.27 -21.64
CA GLU A 100 -40.51 -13.86 -22.99
C GLU A 100 -41.87 -13.15 -22.93
N VAL A 101 -41.94 -11.94 -23.49
CA VAL A 101 -43.21 -11.32 -23.85
C VAL A 101 -43.24 -11.14 -25.36
N VAL A 102 -44.17 -11.87 -25.92
CA VAL A 102 -44.58 -11.89 -27.34
C VAL A 102 -45.15 -10.53 -27.69
N THR A 103 -44.82 -10.12 -28.91
CA THR A 103 -45.31 -8.96 -29.64
C THR A 103 -46.83 -8.97 -29.84
N GLU A 104 -47.49 -7.85 -29.61
CA GLU A 104 -48.73 -7.52 -30.30
C GLU A 104 -48.65 -6.08 -30.84
N ARG A 105 -48.86 -6.00 -32.17
CA ARG A 105 -49.04 -4.80 -32.96
C ARG A 105 -50.43 -4.25 -32.72
N THR A 106 -50.55 -2.94 -32.53
CA THR A 106 -51.78 -2.23 -32.92
C THR A 106 -51.43 -0.85 -33.45
N GLU A 107 -51.74 -0.62 -34.68
CA GLU A 107 -51.79 0.66 -35.38
C GLU A 107 -52.91 1.52 -34.80
N VAL A 108 -52.77 2.84 -34.82
CA VAL A 108 -53.75 3.83 -35.28
C VAL A 108 -53.25 5.29 -35.19
N ARG A 109 -53.08 5.89 -36.35
CA ARG A 109 -53.47 7.24 -36.91
C ARG A 109 -53.18 8.53 -36.16
N SER A 110 -52.41 9.37 -36.86
CA SER A 110 -52.79 10.69 -37.48
C SER A 110 -52.93 11.92 -36.57
N GLY A 111 -52.20 12.98 -36.87
CA GLY A 111 -52.52 14.35 -36.47
C GLY A 111 -51.41 15.35 -36.80
N ASP A 112 -51.53 15.94 -37.97
CA ASP A 112 -51.00 17.18 -38.54
C ASP A 112 -50.42 18.24 -37.61
N GLY A 113 -49.41 18.96 -38.14
CA GLY A 113 -49.08 20.29 -37.69
C GLY A 113 -47.70 20.81 -38.10
N ARG A 114 -47.51 21.11 -39.38
CA ARG A 114 -46.49 22.05 -39.88
C ARG A 114 -46.99 23.50 -39.61
N PRO A 115 -46.14 24.56 -39.56
CA PRO A 115 -45.29 24.98 -40.68
C PRO A 115 -43.94 25.61 -40.30
N GLN A 116 -43.07 25.61 -41.31
CA GLN A 116 -41.92 26.51 -41.59
C GLN A 116 -42.40 27.96 -41.88
N PRO A 117 -41.55 28.94 -42.33
CA PRO A 117 -40.11 29.16 -42.39
C PRO A 117 -39.69 30.64 -42.18
N ALA A 118 -38.36 30.98 -42.28
CA ALA A 118 -37.84 32.20 -42.96
C ALA A 118 -36.29 32.21 -42.84
N ARG A 119 -35.60 32.11 -43.93
CA ARG A 119 -34.99 33.12 -44.86
C ARG A 119 -33.86 33.92 -44.23
N ALA A 120 -32.66 33.86 -44.65
CA ALA A 120 -31.98 34.13 -45.94
C ALA A 120 -31.24 35.48 -45.93
N SER A 121 -30.02 35.53 -46.34
CA SER A 121 -29.40 36.49 -47.28
C SER A 121 -27.87 36.22 -47.30
N ASP A 122 -27.30 35.71 -48.37
CA ASP A 122 -26.84 36.42 -49.60
C ASP A 122 -25.63 37.32 -49.32
N ALA A 123 -24.50 37.11 -49.94
CA ALA A 123 -24.07 37.60 -51.25
C ALA A 123 -22.62 37.23 -51.53
N ARG A 124 -22.35 36.55 -52.66
CA ARG A 124 -21.67 36.97 -53.89
C ARG A 124 -20.15 37.26 -53.75
N SER A 125 -19.29 36.54 -54.39
CA SER A 125 -18.93 36.30 -55.80
C SER A 125 -17.71 37.10 -56.24
N ALA A 126 -16.74 36.47 -56.87
CA ALA A 126 -16.14 36.72 -58.21
C ALA A 126 -14.77 36.00 -58.26
N ASP A 127 -14.67 35.00 -59.10
CA ASP A 127 -14.04 34.95 -60.42
C ASP A 127 -12.60 35.51 -60.55
N ALA A 128 -11.64 34.65 -60.91
CA ALA A 128 -10.87 34.72 -62.14
C ALA A 128 -9.75 33.66 -62.25
N ARG A 129 -9.92 32.77 -63.23
CA ARG A 129 -8.95 32.21 -64.20
C ARG A 129 -7.49 31.92 -63.79
N GLY A 130 -7.13 30.64 -64.02
CA GLY A 130 -5.76 30.15 -64.17
C GLY A 130 -5.07 30.69 -65.47
N PRO A 131 -3.87 30.25 -65.83
CA PRO A 131 -3.54 28.86 -66.15
C PRO A 131 -2.10 28.37 -65.78
N ASP A 132 -1.95 27.02 -65.92
CA ASP A 132 -0.76 26.23 -66.27
C ASP A 132 0.64 26.54 -65.77
N GLY A 133 1.23 25.49 -65.18
CA GLY A 133 2.68 25.42 -64.96
C GLY A 133 3.13 24.16 -64.28
N ARG A 134 3.56 23.19 -65.04
CA ARG A 134 4.24 21.92 -64.65
C ARG A 134 5.40 22.13 -63.72
N GLY A 135 5.64 21.18 -62.81
CA GLY A 135 6.98 20.93 -62.28
C GLY A 135 7.08 20.32 -60.93
N SER A 136 7.21 19.01 -60.90
CA SER A 136 8.11 18.17 -60.08
C SER A 136 8.17 18.29 -58.54
N ASP A 137 7.77 17.21 -57.94
CA ASP A 137 8.49 16.39 -56.93
C ASP A 137 9.11 17.02 -55.70
N GLY A 138 8.68 16.51 -54.57
CA GLY A 138 9.54 16.21 -53.46
C GLY A 138 9.62 17.23 -52.32
N ARG A 139 8.56 17.41 -51.55
CA ARG A 139 8.69 17.95 -50.17
C ARG A 139 7.39 17.70 -49.37
N GLY A 140 7.03 16.44 -49.19
CA GLY A 140 5.86 16.04 -48.37
C GLY A 140 6.18 15.17 -47.16
N SER A 141 7.45 14.83 -46.93
CA SER A 141 7.84 13.86 -45.88
C SER A 141 8.51 14.49 -44.65
N GLU A 142 9.06 15.73 -44.76
CA GLU A 142 9.76 16.39 -43.66
C GLU A 142 8.84 17.16 -42.69
N ALA A 143 7.68 17.63 -43.13
CA ALA A 143 6.75 18.37 -42.26
C ALA A 143 6.00 17.45 -41.27
N ARG A 144 5.68 16.20 -41.65
CA ARG A 144 5.08 15.24 -40.73
C ARG A 144 6.05 14.67 -39.70
N GLY A 145 7.35 14.63 -40.00
CA GLY A 145 8.39 14.23 -39.06
C GLY A 145 8.71 15.30 -38.00
N PHE A 146 8.47 16.57 -38.33
CA PHE A 146 8.72 17.67 -37.39
C PHE A 146 7.59 17.88 -36.40
N GLU A 147 6.34 17.75 -36.81
CA GLU A 147 5.17 17.80 -35.88
C GLU A 147 5.12 16.62 -34.92
N THR A 148 5.43 15.40 -35.38
CA THR A 148 5.51 14.22 -34.50
C THR A 148 6.69 14.30 -33.53
N ARG A 149 7.79 14.90 -33.94
CA ARG A 149 8.98 15.08 -33.07
C ARG A 149 8.77 16.20 -32.05
N ALA A 150 8.06 17.27 -32.40
CA ALA A 150 7.69 18.34 -31.48
C ALA A 150 6.63 17.89 -30.47
N ALA A 151 5.64 17.08 -30.90
CA ALA A 151 4.65 16.50 -30.00
C ALA A 151 5.26 15.45 -29.06
N ALA A 152 6.20 14.62 -29.54
CA ALA A 152 6.95 13.69 -28.71
C ALA A 152 7.88 14.41 -27.72
N SER A 153 8.52 15.52 -28.14
CA SER A 153 9.32 16.36 -27.25
C SER A 153 8.46 17.05 -26.19
N ALA A 154 7.30 17.57 -26.52
CA ALA A 154 6.39 18.19 -25.56
C ALA A 154 5.83 17.19 -24.54
N LEU A 155 5.55 15.95 -24.95
CA LEU A 155 5.13 14.85 -24.07
C LEU A 155 6.30 14.37 -23.18
N SER A 156 7.55 14.39 -23.70
CA SER A 156 8.76 14.04 -22.94
C SER A 156 9.08 15.09 -21.87
N ASP A 157 8.93 16.37 -22.21
CA ASP A 157 9.15 17.48 -21.29
C ASP A 157 8.06 17.54 -20.21
N ALA A 158 6.82 17.17 -20.55
CA ALA A 158 5.72 17.06 -19.58
C ALA A 158 5.94 15.90 -18.59
N ALA A 159 6.41 14.74 -19.04
CA ALA A 159 6.69 13.60 -18.16
C ALA A 159 7.93 13.85 -17.27
N ALA A 160 8.97 14.47 -17.79
CA ALA A 160 10.16 14.87 -17.03
C ALA A 160 9.82 16.00 -16.04
N GLY A 161 8.98 16.96 -16.44
CA GLY A 161 8.48 18.04 -15.59
C GLY A 161 7.59 17.55 -14.44
N ASP A 162 6.78 16.53 -14.66
CA ASP A 162 5.90 15.95 -13.61
C ASP A 162 6.70 15.27 -12.48
N VAL A 163 7.82 14.63 -12.78
CA VAL A 163 8.69 14.03 -11.76
C VAL A 163 9.58 15.05 -11.07
N ALA A 164 10.08 16.06 -11.80
CA ALA A 164 10.82 17.16 -11.20
C ALA A 164 9.95 18.00 -10.25
N SER A 165 8.63 18.09 -10.51
CA SER A 165 7.67 18.73 -9.60
C SER A 165 7.38 17.93 -8.32
N GLY A 166 7.75 16.63 -8.30
CA GLY A 166 7.60 15.76 -7.14
C GLY A 166 6.17 15.29 -6.87
N SER A 167 6.01 14.55 -5.76
CA SER A 167 4.69 14.18 -5.22
C SER A 167 4.10 15.36 -4.45
N PRO A 168 2.76 15.51 -4.42
CA PRO A 168 2.12 16.58 -3.66
C PRO A 168 2.46 16.45 -2.16
N LEU A 169 2.72 17.58 -1.52
CA LEU A 169 2.99 17.66 -0.09
C LEU A 169 1.69 17.98 0.67
N ASP A 170 1.41 17.23 1.73
CA ASP A 170 0.32 17.54 2.65
C ASP A 170 0.69 18.76 3.51
N ALA A 171 -0.15 19.80 3.46
CA ALA A 171 0.09 21.04 4.19
C ALA A 171 0.17 20.85 5.72
N ARG A 172 -0.40 19.77 6.24
CA ARG A 172 -0.41 19.44 7.67
C ARG A 172 0.87 18.82 8.17
N LEU A 173 1.71 18.27 7.29
CA LEU A 173 2.92 17.54 7.65
C LEU A 173 4.12 18.49 7.67
N THR A 174 4.30 19.18 8.81
CA THR A 174 5.36 20.15 9.05
C THR A 174 6.18 19.76 10.28
N PHE A 175 7.33 20.39 10.49
CA PHE A 175 8.11 20.20 11.73
C PHE A 175 7.36 20.68 12.98
N GLU A 176 6.56 21.73 12.84
CA GLU A 176 5.78 22.32 13.93
C GLU A 176 4.65 21.41 14.39
N SER A 177 4.05 20.65 13.46
CA SER A 177 2.98 19.69 13.76
C SER A 177 3.50 18.30 14.16
N PHE A 178 4.82 18.07 14.10
CA PHE A 178 5.43 16.81 14.51
C PHE A 178 5.64 16.78 16.02
N VAL A 179 4.99 15.85 16.72
CA VAL A 179 5.15 15.71 18.18
C VAL A 179 6.41 14.91 18.49
N VAL A 180 7.32 15.52 19.24
CA VAL A 180 8.62 14.94 19.60
C VAL A 180 8.55 14.24 20.95
N GLY A 181 9.00 12.99 21.02
CA GLY A 181 9.17 12.21 22.23
C GLY A 181 10.54 11.52 22.25
N LYS A 182 10.79 10.70 23.28
CA LYS A 182 12.10 10.03 23.42
C LYS A 182 12.41 9.10 22.23
N SER A 183 11.40 8.36 21.75
CA SER A 183 11.57 7.36 20.70
C SER A 183 11.81 7.93 19.30
N ASN A 184 11.56 9.22 19.05
CA ASN A 184 11.69 9.85 17.75
C ASN A 184 12.58 11.11 17.73
N SER A 185 13.11 11.52 18.90
CA SER A 185 13.90 12.76 19.06
C SER A 185 15.14 12.81 18.18
N LEU A 186 15.87 11.69 18.05
CA LEU A 186 17.06 11.62 17.21
C LEU A 186 16.71 11.78 15.72
N ALA A 187 15.65 11.10 15.26
CA ALA A 187 15.18 11.20 13.89
C ALA A 187 14.70 12.62 13.56
N PHE A 188 13.99 13.26 14.50
CA PHE A 188 13.56 14.65 14.36
C PHE A 188 14.76 15.61 14.29
N ALA A 189 15.75 15.45 15.18
CA ALA A 189 16.95 16.30 15.18
C ALA A 189 17.76 16.14 13.89
N ALA A 190 17.96 14.91 13.41
CA ALA A 190 18.65 14.64 12.15
C ALA A 190 17.88 15.23 10.94
N ALA A 191 16.56 15.05 10.90
CA ALA A 191 15.71 15.62 9.86
C ALA A 191 15.75 17.16 9.86
N ARG A 192 15.71 17.77 11.03
CA ARG A 192 15.79 19.23 11.20
C ARG A 192 17.13 19.77 10.73
N GLN A 193 18.24 19.11 11.10
CA GLN A 193 19.57 19.52 10.66
C GLN A 193 19.75 19.45 9.15
N VAL A 194 19.20 18.41 8.49
CA VAL A 194 19.17 18.32 7.03
C VAL A 194 18.32 19.44 6.42
N ALA A 195 17.18 19.74 7.02
CA ALA A 195 16.29 20.79 6.55
C ALA A 195 16.88 22.20 6.70
N ASP A 196 17.61 22.46 7.79
CA ASP A 196 18.21 23.78 8.09
C ASP A 196 19.54 24.03 7.39
N SER A 197 20.10 23.03 6.66
CA SER A 197 21.33 23.18 5.89
C SER A 197 21.17 24.27 4.82
N ALA A 198 22.12 25.16 4.69
CA ALA A 198 22.05 26.23 3.70
C ALA A 198 22.14 25.70 2.25
N SER A 199 21.53 26.42 1.31
CA SER A 199 21.67 26.09 -0.11
C SER A 199 23.15 26.22 -0.53
N GLY A 200 23.67 25.17 -1.20
CA GLY A 200 25.08 25.12 -1.62
C GLY A 200 26.09 24.70 -0.55
N SER A 201 25.65 24.43 0.70
CA SER A 201 26.52 23.81 1.70
C SER A 201 26.71 22.31 1.46
N SER A 202 27.79 21.74 1.99
CA SER A 202 28.00 20.29 1.94
C SER A 202 26.84 19.56 2.64
N PRO A 203 26.35 18.45 2.05
CA PRO A 203 25.28 17.69 2.64
C PRO A 203 25.63 17.17 4.04
N VAL A 204 24.66 17.22 4.94
CA VAL A 204 24.80 16.69 6.31
C VAL A 204 24.11 15.33 6.34
N PHE A 205 24.77 14.29 6.88
CA PHE A 205 24.21 12.93 6.98
C PHE A 205 23.71 12.42 5.60
N ASN A 206 24.63 12.21 4.68
CA ASN A 206 24.25 11.88 3.29
C ASN A 206 24.66 10.44 2.89
N PRO A 207 23.67 9.54 2.62
CA PRO A 207 22.25 9.75 2.77
C PRO A 207 21.76 9.76 4.23
N LEU A 208 20.67 10.48 4.52
CA LEU A 208 19.90 10.25 5.75
C LEU A 208 18.88 9.14 5.48
N TYR A 209 18.95 8.06 6.25
CA TYR A 209 18.04 6.92 6.14
C TYR A 209 17.19 6.79 7.39
N LEU A 210 15.87 6.96 7.25
CA LEU A 210 14.90 6.82 8.32
C LEU A 210 14.17 5.47 8.21
N HIS A 211 14.24 4.64 9.25
CA HIS A 211 13.45 3.41 9.26
C HIS A 211 12.54 3.32 10.46
N ALA A 212 11.39 2.71 10.26
CA ALA A 212 10.40 2.50 11.31
C ALA A 212 9.28 1.59 10.84
N ALA A 213 8.56 0.97 11.75
CA ALA A 213 7.31 0.32 11.43
C ALA A 213 6.29 1.29 10.80
N VAL A 214 5.22 0.75 10.22
CA VAL A 214 4.19 1.55 9.57
C VAL A 214 3.48 2.47 10.56
N GLY A 215 3.28 3.75 10.18
CA GLY A 215 2.51 4.71 10.97
C GLY A 215 3.27 5.42 12.11
N LEU A 216 4.61 5.31 12.18
CA LEU A 216 5.43 5.96 13.20
C LEU A 216 5.96 7.36 12.82
N GLY A 217 5.51 7.93 11.69
CA GLY A 217 5.81 9.31 11.32
C GLY A 217 6.92 9.51 10.29
N LYS A 218 7.42 8.45 9.61
CA LYS A 218 8.42 8.57 8.52
C LYS A 218 8.01 9.60 7.46
N THR A 219 6.85 9.38 6.84
CA THR A 219 6.31 10.28 5.81
C THR A 219 6.16 11.71 6.31
N HIS A 220 5.78 11.89 7.60
CA HIS A 220 5.67 13.21 8.20
C HIS A 220 7.01 13.94 8.20
N LEU A 221 8.07 13.32 8.72
CA LEU A 221 9.41 13.93 8.73
C LEU A 221 9.94 14.17 7.32
N LEU A 222 9.73 13.25 6.38
CA LEU A 222 10.16 13.43 4.99
C LEU A 222 9.48 14.62 4.33
N GLN A 223 8.18 14.78 4.49
CA GLN A 223 7.45 15.91 3.94
C GLN A 223 7.80 17.23 4.65
N ALA A 224 8.07 17.19 5.95
CA ALA A 224 8.57 18.35 6.69
C ALA A 224 9.94 18.82 6.15
N ILE A 225 10.87 17.89 5.88
CA ILE A 225 12.16 18.19 5.24
C ILE A 225 11.94 18.82 3.87
N ALA A 226 11.09 18.20 3.04
CA ALA A 226 10.84 18.68 1.68
C ALA A 226 10.26 20.09 1.67
N ARG A 227 9.31 20.36 2.54
CA ARG A 227 8.68 21.69 2.70
C ARG A 227 9.69 22.73 3.19
N ALA A 228 10.43 22.44 4.25
CA ALA A 228 11.43 23.35 4.79
C ALA A 228 12.52 23.65 3.77
N GLY A 229 12.98 22.64 3.00
CA GLY A 229 13.93 22.84 1.91
C GLY A 229 13.40 23.75 0.81
N ALA A 230 12.13 23.58 0.41
CA ALA A 230 11.50 24.44 -0.59
C ALA A 230 11.34 25.89 -0.11
N VAL A 231 10.94 26.10 1.15
CA VAL A 231 10.88 27.43 1.78
C VAL A 231 12.28 28.07 1.85
N GLY A 232 13.32 27.27 2.12
CA GLY A 232 14.72 27.71 2.14
C GLY A 232 15.33 27.94 0.75
N GLY A 233 14.54 27.90 -0.34
CA GLY A 233 14.98 28.18 -1.71
C GLY A 233 15.77 27.01 -2.35
N ARG A 234 15.78 25.81 -1.76
CA ARG A 234 16.40 24.62 -2.34
C ARG A 234 15.42 23.91 -3.27
N ARG A 235 15.91 23.41 -4.39
CA ARG A 235 15.15 22.56 -5.29
C ARG A 235 15.03 21.17 -4.65
N THR A 236 13.97 21.01 -3.85
CA THR A 236 13.70 19.77 -3.11
C THR A 236 12.58 19.01 -3.78
N THR A 237 12.85 17.76 -4.12
CA THR A 237 11.86 16.87 -4.74
C THR A 237 11.54 15.73 -3.78
N TYR A 238 10.27 15.61 -3.42
CA TYR A 238 9.72 14.48 -2.64
C TYR A 238 9.03 13.49 -3.57
N LEU A 239 9.40 12.22 -3.51
CA LEU A 239 8.83 11.14 -4.32
C LEU A 239 8.58 9.91 -3.42
N THR A 240 7.51 9.19 -3.69
CA THR A 240 7.42 7.80 -3.24
C THR A 240 8.19 6.89 -4.19
N ALA A 241 8.68 5.73 -3.72
CA ALA A 241 9.34 4.75 -4.58
C ALA A 241 8.47 4.36 -5.78
N GLU A 242 7.16 4.24 -5.59
CA GLU A 242 6.21 3.96 -6.68
C GLU A 242 6.19 5.08 -7.72
N ARG A 243 6.12 6.35 -7.30
CA ARG A 243 6.10 7.48 -8.23
C ARG A 243 7.42 7.60 -9.01
N PHE A 244 8.56 7.34 -8.37
CA PHE A 244 9.84 7.24 -9.05
C PHE A 244 9.81 6.16 -10.13
N MET A 245 9.29 4.95 -9.80
CA MET A 245 9.13 3.85 -10.76
C MET A 245 8.26 4.25 -11.96
N TYR A 246 7.11 4.88 -11.68
CA TYR A 246 6.20 5.33 -12.75
C TYR A 246 6.83 6.35 -13.66
N GLY A 247 7.45 7.36 -13.08
CA GLY A 247 8.12 8.41 -13.86
C GLY A 247 9.21 7.83 -14.76
N PHE A 248 10.01 6.90 -14.24
CA PHE A 248 11.05 6.25 -15.01
C PHE A 248 10.49 5.37 -16.15
N VAL A 249 9.46 4.56 -15.88
CA VAL A 249 8.81 3.72 -16.90
C VAL A 249 8.14 4.58 -17.98
N ALA A 250 7.50 5.69 -17.61
CA ALA A 250 6.93 6.65 -18.55
C ALA A 250 8.03 7.27 -19.43
N ALA A 251 9.14 7.68 -18.82
CA ALA A 251 10.29 8.21 -19.53
C ALA A 251 10.94 7.21 -20.50
N LEU A 252 10.96 5.91 -20.15
CA LEU A 252 11.41 4.86 -21.08
C LEU A 252 10.47 4.70 -22.27
N LYS A 253 9.15 4.70 -22.05
CA LYS A 253 8.14 4.59 -23.12
C LYS A 253 8.20 5.77 -24.08
N THR A 254 8.51 6.96 -23.61
CA THR A 254 8.61 8.19 -24.41
C THR A 254 10.00 8.48 -24.92
N HIS A 255 10.97 7.57 -24.75
CA HIS A 255 12.38 7.74 -25.10
C HIS A 255 13.06 8.96 -24.44
N SER A 256 12.54 9.42 -23.29
CA SER A 256 13.02 10.59 -22.55
C SER A 256 13.76 10.24 -21.25
N ALA A 257 14.26 9.01 -21.12
CA ALA A 257 14.96 8.55 -19.93
C ALA A 257 16.20 9.42 -19.57
N ILE A 258 16.87 10.01 -20.56
CA ILE A 258 17.99 10.92 -20.32
C ILE A 258 17.48 12.22 -19.69
N ALA A 259 16.42 12.81 -20.24
CA ALA A 259 15.82 14.04 -19.69
C ALA A 259 15.30 13.83 -18.26
N PHE A 260 14.74 12.66 -17.96
CA PHE A 260 14.34 12.28 -16.61
C PHE A 260 15.53 12.26 -15.63
N LYS A 261 16.65 11.65 -16.02
CA LYS A 261 17.88 11.60 -15.22
C LYS A 261 18.48 13.00 -15.02
N ASP A 262 18.50 13.81 -16.07
CA ASP A 262 19.02 15.15 -16.00
C ASP A 262 18.15 16.05 -15.11
N ALA A 263 16.82 15.91 -15.17
CA ALA A 263 15.92 16.60 -14.27
C ALA A 263 16.22 16.27 -12.80
N LEU A 264 16.42 14.99 -12.45
CA LEU A 264 16.80 14.58 -11.09
C LEU A 264 18.18 15.09 -10.67
N ARG A 265 19.14 15.23 -11.58
CA ARG A 265 20.47 15.79 -11.28
C ARG A 265 20.44 17.29 -10.98
N THR A 266 19.42 18.00 -11.42
CA THR A 266 19.30 19.46 -11.16
C THR A 266 18.79 19.78 -9.74
N ILE A 267 18.26 18.82 -9.00
CA ILE A 267 17.72 19.02 -7.65
C ILE A 267 18.84 19.12 -6.61
N ASP A 268 18.57 19.83 -5.53
CA ASP A 268 19.52 20.00 -4.42
C ASP A 268 19.27 18.96 -3.31
N THR A 269 18.01 18.55 -3.15
CA THR A 269 17.62 17.53 -2.16
C THR A 269 16.61 16.55 -2.77
N LEU A 270 16.94 15.26 -2.77
CA LEU A 270 16.03 14.18 -3.12
C LEU A 270 15.51 13.51 -1.87
N VAL A 271 14.19 13.44 -1.73
CA VAL A 271 13.50 12.76 -0.62
C VAL A 271 12.68 11.59 -1.18
N ILE A 272 13.02 10.37 -0.79
CA ILE A 272 12.34 9.13 -1.23
C ILE A 272 11.62 8.47 -0.06
N ASP A 273 10.33 8.26 -0.21
CA ASP A 273 9.51 7.55 0.77
C ASP A 273 9.19 6.13 0.31
N ASP A 274 8.99 5.24 1.29
CA ASP A 274 8.56 3.86 1.08
C ASP A 274 9.47 3.05 0.12
N LEU A 275 10.79 3.16 0.30
CA LEU A 275 11.78 2.51 -0.56
C LEU A 275 11.61 0.99 -0.65
N GLN A 276 11.01 0.32 0.34
CA GLN A 276 10.72 -1.11 0.31
C GLN A 276 9.81 -1.54 -0.86
N PHE A 277 9.12 -0.60 -1.50
CA PHE A 277 8.30 -0.89 -2.69
C PHE A 277 9.03 -0.78 -4.02
N LEU A 278 10.31 -0.41 -4.03
CA LEU A 278 11.12 -0.33 -5.24
C LEU A 278 11.44 -1.74 -5.78
N LYS A 279 10.71 -2.20 -6.78
CA LYS A 279 10.82 -3.54 -7.36
C LYS A 279 11.21 -3.50 -8.83
N GLY A 280 11.92 -4.55 -9.29
CA GLY A 280 12.35 -4.74 -10.68
C GLY A 280 13.82 -4.39 -10.91
N ASN A 281 14.61 -5.39 -11.41
CA ASN A 281 16.07 -5.31 -11.50
C ASN A 281 16.56 -4.08 -12.29
N ASN A 282 15.97 -3.79 -13.44
CA ASN A 282 16.37 -2.63 -14.25
C ASN A 282 16.10 -1.30 -13.53
N LEU A 283 14.97 -1.22 -12.81
CA LEU A 283 14.57 -0.05 -12.04
C LEU A 283 15.50 0.20 -10.85
N GLN A 284 15.89 -0.86 -10.17
CA GLN A 284 16.84 -0.80 -9.06
C GLN A 284 18.23 -0.36 -9.51
N GLN A 285 18.68 -0.85 -10.65
CA GLN A 285 19.94 -0.39 -11.25
C GLN A 285 19.90 1.11 -11.58
N GLU A 286 18.82 1.57 -12.18
CA GLU A 286 18.65 2.98 -12.50
C GLU A 286 18.51 3.86 -11.25
N PHE A 287 17.81 3.38 -10.24
CA PHE A 287 17.79 4.03 -8.93
C PHE A 287 19.20 4.12 -8.33
N CYS A 288 19.98 3.03 -8.39
CA CYS A 288 21.37 3.00 -7.94
C CYS A 288 22.23 4.03 -8.67
N HIS A 289 22.11 4.11 -10.00
CA HIS A 289 22.81 5.11 -10.80
C HIS A 289 22.43 6.55 -10.43
N THR A 290 21.14 6.79 -10.22
CA THR A 290 20.63 8.09 -9.79
C THR A 290 21.13 8.47 -8.40
N LEU A 291 21.05 7.54 -7.45
CA LEU A 291 21.54 7.72 -6.09
C LEU A 291 23.04 8.05 -6.08
N ASN A 292 23.86 7.28 -6.81
CA ASN A 292 25.29 7.53 -6.92
C ASN A 292 25.57 8.90 -7.52
N ALA A 293 24.91 9.26 -8.62
CA ALA A 293 25.10 10.55 -9.28
C ALA A 293 24.76 11.74 -8.36
N LEU A 294 23.74 11.60 -7.51
CA LEU A 294 23.37 12.64 -6.54
C LEU A 294 24.39 12.73 -5.40
N LEU A 295 24.79 11.60 -4.83
CA LEU A 295 25.77 11.55 -3.74
C LEU A 295 27.14 12.07 -4.21
N ASP A 296 27.62 11.62 -5.36
CA ASP A 296 28.88 12.04 -5.95
C ASP A 296 28.84 13.52 -6.38
N GLY A 297 27.65 14.02 -6.76
CA GLY A 297 27.40 15.45 -7.06
C GLY A 297 27.19 16.33 -5.82
N GLY A 298 27.37 15.78 -4.60
CA GLY A 298 27.19 16.53 -3.36
C GLY A 298 25.74 16.98 -3.11
N ARG A 299 24.75 16.24 -3.64
CA ARG A 299 23.33 16.51 -3.43
C ARG A 299 22.83 15.75 -2.20
N GLN A 300 21.94 16.37 -1.43
CA GLN A 300 21.36 15.73 -0.25
C GLN A 300 20.36 14.65 -0.67
N VAL A 301 20.49 13.48 -0.08
CA VAL A 301 19.54 12.38 -0.25
C VAL A 301 18.96 12.00 1.11
N VAL A 302 17.63 11.88 1.16
CA VAL A 302 16.89 11.42 2.34
C VAL A 302 15.98 10.28 1.91
N VAL A 303 16.02 9.17 2.64
CA VAL A 303 15.27 7.97 2.29
C VAL A 303 14.53 7.44 3.52
N ALA A 304 13.30 6.96 3.32
CA ALA A 304 12.61 6.20 4.35
C ALA A 304 12.17 4.82 3.87
N ALA A 305 12.20 3.85 4.79
CA ALA A 305 11.68 2.49 4.60
C ALA A 305 11.11 1.93 5.90
N ASP A 306 10.50 0.74 5.82
CA ASP A 306 9.96 0.04 6.99
C ASP A 306 10.96 -0.89 7.69
N CYS A 307 12.16 -1.05 7.11
CA CYS A 307 13.22 -1.94 7.61
C CYS A 307 14.61 -1.31 7.45
N LEU A 308 15.61 -1.95 8.01
CA LEU A 308 17.02 -1.54 7.86
C LEU A 308 17.52 -1.69 6.41
N PRO A 309 18.53 -0.91 5.96
CA PRO A 309 19.10 -1.04 4.63
C PRO A 309 19.55 -2.47 4.29
N GLY A 310 20.11 -3.19 5.28
CA GLY A 310 20.57 -4.58 5.10
C GLY A 310 19.46 -5.59 4.89
N GLU A 311 18.23 -5.28 5.33
CA GLU A 311 17.05 -6.15 5.23
C GLU A 311 16.28 -5.98 3.92
N LEU A 312 16.63 -4.99 3.11
CA LEU A 312 16.07 -4.78 1.76
C LEU A 312 16.64 -5.81 0.78
N GLU A 313 16.37 -7.10 1.00
CA GLU A 313 16.94 -8.23 0.24
C GLU A 313 16.72 -8.10 -1.27
N HIS A 314 15.65 -7.42 -1.69
CA HIS A 314 15.31 -7.20 -3.08
C HIS A 314 16.15 -6.10 -3.74
N LEU A 315 16.90 -5.28 -2.98
CA LEU A 315 17.80 -4.28 -3.53
C LEU A 315 19.21 -4.84 -3.75
N ASP A 316 19.86 -4.32 -4.80
CA ASP A 316 21.29 -4.63 -5.08
C ASP A 316 22.16 -4.29 -3.85
N GLU A 317 23.17 -5.12 -3.58
CA GLU A 317 24.08 -4.97 -2.44
C GLU A 317 24.77 -3.59 -2.43
N ARG A 318 25.10 -3.06 -3.62
CA ARG A 318 25.73 -1.73 -3.76
C ARG A 318 24.80 -0.62 -3.27
N VAL A 319 23.50 -0.69 -3.58
CA VAL A 319 22.50 0.26 -3.10
C VAL A 319 22.40 0.18 -1.59
N ARG A 320 22.28 -1.04 -1.04
CA ARG A 320 22.21 -1.25 0.40
C ARG A 320 23.43 -0.72 1.14
N SER A 321 24.61 -0.99 0.61
CA SER A 321 25.87 -0.47 1.15
C SER A 321 25.93 1.07 1.13
N ARG A 322 25.52 1.72 0.05
CA ARG A 322 25.47 3.18 -0.06
C ARG A 322 24.47 3.79 0.93
N LEU A 323 23.30 3.18 1.08
CA LEU A 323 22.28 3.63 2.05
C LEU A 323 22.78 3.47 3.49
N ALA A 324 23.47 2.38 3.80
CA ALA A 324 24.06 2.14 5.11
C ALA A 324 25.29 3.03 5.42
N GLY A 325 25.94 3.55 4.39
CA GLY A 325 27.12 4.42 4.52
C GLY A 325 26.85 5.83 5.05
N GLY A 326 25.57 6.24 5.09
CA GLY A 326 25.13 7.50 5.67
C GLY A 326 24.69 7.37 7.14
N LEU A 327 23.78 8.26 7.56
CA LEU A 327 23.19 8.19 8.89
C LEU A 327 21.90 7.39 8.85
N VAL A 328 21.87 6.22 9.49
CA VAL A 328 20.69 5.38 9.64
C VAL A 328 20.06 5.63 11.01
N VAL A 329 18.80 6.05 11.05
CA VAL A 329 18.08 6.40 12.28
C VAL A 329 16.75 5.67 12.35
N GLU A 330 16.46 5.11 13.50
CA GLU A 330 15.18 4.48 13.82
C GLU A 330 14.19 5.48 14.41
N LEU A 331 12.95 5.45 13.95
CA LEU A 331 11.82 5.99 14.71
C LEU A 331 11.23 4.83 15.53
N GLY A 332 11.45 4.88 16.84
CA GLY A 332 10.99 3.84 17.76
C GLY A 332 9.46 3.84 17.94
N ALA A 333 8.97 2.82 18.64
CA ALA A 333 7.56 2.71 18.98
C ALA A 333 7.09 3.90 19.83
N LEU A 334 5.84 4.32 19.62
CA LEU A 334 5.24 5.43 20.36
C LEU A 334 4.99 5.01 21.82
N GLU A 335 5.65 5.68 22.77
CA GLU A 335 5.37 5.54 24.20
C GLU A 335 3.99 6.09 24.56
N GLU A 336 3.39 5.67 25.67
CA GLU A 336 2.04 6.10 26.07
C GLU A 336 1.93 7.62 26.18
N GLU A 337 2.93 8.26 26.79
CA GLU A 337 2.96 9.72 26.92
C GLU A 337 2.98 10.40 25.55
N LEU A 338 3.81 9.90 24.63
CA LEU A 338 3.89 10.45 23.27
C LEU A 338 2.58 10.25 22.50
N ARG A 339 1.92 9.10 22.65
CA ARG A 339 0.59 8.85 22.05
C ARG A 339 -0.44 9.84 22.56
N LEU A 340 -0.44 10.11 23.87
CA LEU A 340 -1.36 11.09 24.45
C LEU A 340 -1.13 12.50 23.89
N GLU A 341 0.13 12.92 23.76
CA GLU A 341 0.46 14.24 23.20
C GLU A 341 0.07 14.33 21.70
N ILE A 342 0.27 13.26 20.92
CA ILE A 342 -0.18 13.18 19.54
C ILE A 342 -1.72 13.30 19.47
N LEU A 343 -2.45 12.57 20.32
CA LEU A 343 -3.90 12.64 20.39
C LEU A 343 -4.39 14.04 20.74
N LYS A 344 -3.77 14.72 21.71
CA LYS A 344 -4.10 16.10 22.08
C LYS A 344 -3.89 17.05 20.89
N ALA A 345 -2.75 16.97 20.21
CA ALA A 345 -2.44 17.82 19.07
C ALA A 345 -3.46 17.61 17.92
N ARG A 346 -3.78 16.32 17.63
CA ARG A 346 -4.78 15.98 16.60
C ARG A 346 -6.18 16.40 16.98
N TYR A 347 -6.57 16.20 18.24
CA TYR A 347 -7.86 16.64 18.77
C TYR A 347 -8.02 18.15 18.65
N GLN A 348 -6.99 18.94 18.98
CA GLN A 348 -7.01 20.40 18.83
C GLN A 348 -7.29 20.80 17.37
N THR A 349 -6.59 20.20 16.41
CA THR A 349 -6.82 20.45 14.97
C THR A 349 -8.24 20.08 14.55
N LEU A 350 -8.79 18.98 15.06
CA LEU A 350 -10.15 18.55 14.75
C LEU A 350 -11.20 19.48 15.37
N THR A 351 -10.96 20.02 16.58
CA THR A 351 -11.86 20.96 17.24
C THR A 351 -11.94 22.30 16.51
N GLU A 352 -10.82 22.75 15.93
CA GLU A 352 -10.80 23.96 15.08
C GLU A 352 -11.68 23.78 13.81
N GLN A 353 -11.69 22.57 13.24
CA GLN A 353 -12.49 22.24 12.05
C GLN A 353 -13.95 21.91 12.40
N HIS A 354 -14.20 21.38 13.60
CA HIS A 354 -15.50 20.91 14.09
C HIS A 354 -15.78 21.47 15.50
N PRO A 355 -16.21 22.72 15.64
CA PRO A 355 -16.36 23.40 16.93
C PRO A 355 -17.31 22.72 17.94
N GLY A 356 -18.18 21.81 17.48
CA GLY A 356 -19.07 21.03 18.34
C GLY A 356 -18.49 19.71 18.82
N PHE A 357 -17.28 19.34 18.39
CA PHE A 357 -16.64 18.07 18.75
C PHE A 357 -15.85 18.23 20.05
N ALA A 358 -16.38 17.68 21.14
CA ALA A 358 -15.74 17.70 22.46
C ALA A 358 -15.40 16.28 22.92
N VAL A 359 -14.11 16.02 23.21
CA VAL A 359 -13.62 14.74 23.74
C VAL A 359 -13.11 14.96 25.15
N PRO A 360 -13.69 14.30 26.19
CA PRO A 360 -13.21 14.38 27.55
C PRO A 360 -11.78 13.83 27.69
N ALA A 361 -10.96 14.43 28.61
CA ALA A 361 -9.59 13.99 28.85
C ALA A 361 -9.46 12.48 29.19
N PRO A 362 -10.34 11.86 30.00
CA PRO A 362 -10.28 10.42 30.27
C PRO A 362 -10.42 9.55 29.00
N VAL A 363 -11.15 10.03 27.98
CA VAL A 363 -11.27 9.33 26.70
C VAL A 363 -9.95 9.37 25.93
N LEU A 364 -9.26 10.52 25.89
CA LEU A 364 -7.95 10.64 25.24
C LEU A 364 -6.90 9.75 25.92
N GLU A 365 -6.92 9.71 27.26
CA GLU A 365 -6.04 8.82 28.04
C GLU A 365 -6.33 7.33 27.76
N PHE A 366 -7.61 6.96 27.70
CA PHE A 366 -8.03 5.62 27.33
C PHE A 366 -7.54 5.25 25.92
N LEU A 367 -7.71 6.15 24.92
CA LEU A 367 -7.21 5.93 23.57
C LEU A 367 -5.69 5.77 23.53
N ALA A 368 -4.95 6.64 24.26
CA ALA A 368 -3.50 6.56 24.32
C ALA A 368 -2.99 5.22 24.88
N ARG A 369 -3.73 4.62 25.81
CA ARG A 369 -3.40 3.36 26.47
C ARG A 369 -3.81 2.14 25.66
N SER A 370 -5.01 2.18 25.05
CA SER A 370 -5.70 1.00 24.49
C SER A 370 -5.59 0.85 22.97
N VAL A 371 -5.44 1.97 22.23
CA VAL A 371 -5.36 1.94 20.77
C VAL A 371 -3.93 1.59 20.31
N GLY A 372 -3.84 1.00 19.12
CA GLY A 372 -2.59 0.50 18.54
C GLY A 372 -1.43 1.49 18.54
N GLN A 373 -0.21 0.96 18.33
CA GLN A 373 1.05 1.67 18.55
C GLN A 373 1.45 2.62 17.40
N SER A 374 0.56 2.89 16.44
CA SER A 374 0.86 3.75 15.30
C SER A 374 0.04 5.05 15.32
N GLY A 375 0.61 6.14 14.81
CA GLY A 375 -0.11 7.40 14.66
C GLY A 375 -1.36 7.30 13.78
N ARG A 376 -1.34 6.39 12.78
CA ARG A 376 -2.52 6.13 11.94
C ARG A 376 -3.67 5.50 12.70
N ASP A 377 -3.38 4.63 13.67
CA ASP A 377 -4.40 4.02 14.52
C ASP A 377 -5.02 5.08 15.44
N LEU A 378 -4.20 6.01 15.97
CA LEU A 378 -4.66 7.14 16.79
C LEU A 378 -5.55 8.11 15.98
N ASP A 379 -5.13 8.48 14.77
CA ASP A 379 -5.94 9.30 13.85
C ASP A 379 -7.27 8.58 13.51
N GLY A 380 -7.21 7.27 13.25
CA GLY A 380 -8.38 6.44 12.99
C GLY A 380 -9.36 6.41 14.17
N ALA A 381 -8.86 6.34 15.39
CA ALA A 381 -9.68 6.36 16.60
C ALA A 381 -10.41 7.71 16.75
N LEU A 382 -9.71 8.83 16.65
CA LEU A 382 -10.34 10.17 16.72
C LEU A 382 -11.36 10.40 15.62
N ASN A 383 -11.06 9.98 14.37
CA ASN A 383 -11.98 10.09 13.25
C ASN A 383 -13.26 9.26 13.45
N LYS A 384 -13.15 8.07 14.08
CA LYS A 384 -14.32 7.27 14.43
C LYS A 384 -15.19 7.94 15.49
N LEU A 385 -14.58 8.52 16.54
CA LEU A 385 -15.32 9.27 17.55
C LEU A 385 -16.01 10.50 16.95
N LEU A 386 -15.32 11.23 16.07
CA LEU A 386 -15.90 12.37 15.35
C LEU A 386 -17.10 11.94 14.50
N ALA A 387 -16.94 10.87 13.70
CA ALA A 387 -18.02 10.36 12.87
C ALA A 387 -19.22 9.91 13.70
N PHE A 388 -19.00 9.24 14.83
CA PHE A 388 -20.06 8.79 15.71
C PHE A 388 -20.80 9.97 16.33
N ASN A 389 -20.08 10.96 16.89
CA ASN A 389 -20.65 12.19 17.43
C ASN A 389 -21.49 12.97 16.39
N GLN A 390 -20.98 13.07 15.15
CA GLN A 390 -21.71 13.79 14.07
C GLN A 390 -22.96 13.05 13.59
N LEU A 391 -22.91 11.69 13.55
CA LEU A 391 -24.02 10.89 13.03
C LEU A 391 -25.13 10.66 14.07
N THR A 392 -24.77 10.54 15.35
CA THR A 392 -25.74 10.27 16.43
C THR A 392 -26.19 11.55 17.14
N GLY A 393 -25.39 12.62 17.08
CA GLY A 393 -25.60 13.82 17.89
C GLY A 393 -25.30 13.65 19.38
N GLU A 394 -24.81 12.47 19.79
CA GLU A 394 -24.53 12.16 21.19
C GLU A 394 -23.13 12.65 21.61
N PRO A 395 -22.96 13.10 22.87
CA PRO A 395 -21.65 13.51 23.38
C PRO A 395 -20.71 12.30 23.46
N VAL A 396 -19.41 12.54 23.28
CA VAL A 396 -18.39 11.50 23.39
C VAL A 396 -18.24 11.07 24.84
N THR A 397 -18.55 9.81 25.15
CA THR A 397 -18.38 9.18 26.46
C THR A 397 -17.32 8.08 26.38
N LEU A 398 -16.83 7.61 27.55
CA LEU A 398 -15.86 6.51 27.61
C LEU A 398 -16.45 5.22 27.03
N GLU A 399 -17.69 4.90 27.37
CA GLU A 399 -18.39 3.70 26.87
C GLU A 399 -18.54 3.74 25.33
N MET A 400 -18.91 4.91 24.79
CA MET A 400 -18.97 5.11 23.35
C MET A 400 -17.58 4.90 22.72
N ALA A 401 -16.53 5.46 23.32
CA ALA A 401 -15.17 5.31 22.83
C ALA A 401 -14.71 3.84 22.84
N GLU A 402 -14.97 3.09 23.90
CA GLU A 402 -14.66 1.67 24.00
C GLU A 402 -15.33 0.88 22.87
N ASN A 403 -16.61 1.16 22.59
CA ASN A 403 -17.36 0.50 21.53
C ASN A 403 -16.88 0.88 20.13
N ALA A 404 -16.56 2.17 19.90
CA ALA A 404 -16.17 2.68 18.59
C ALA A 404 -14.77 2.19 18.16
N VAL A 405 -13.86 1.94 19.11
CA VAL A 405 -12.48 1.58 18.80
C VAL A 405 -12.15 0.10 19.02
N LYS A 406 -13.12 -0.75 19.32
CA LYS A 406 -12.91 -2.20 19.57
C LYS A 406 -12.04 -2.89 18.53
N ASP A 407 -12.19 -2.57 17.27
CA ASP A 407 -11.42 -3.13 16.16
C ASP A 407 -10.01 -2.51 16.02
N LEU A 408 -9.78 -1.34 16.62
CA LEU A 408 -8.47 -0.67 16.70
C LEU A 408 -7.72 -1.05 17.99
N ILE A 409 -8.43 -1.52 19.01
CA ILE A 409 -7.81 -2.13 20.18
C ILE A 409 -7.23 -3.46 19.68
N ARG A 410 -5.98 -3.44 19.29
CA ARG A 410 -5.26 -4.71 19.17
C ARG A 410 -5.25 -5.30 20.56
N PRO A 411 -5.66 -6.56 20.75
CA PRO A 411 -5.37 -7.23 22.01
C PRO A 411 -3.89 -6.94 22.22
N THR A 412 -3.58 -6.27 23.34
CA THR A 412 -2.20 -5.92 23.76
C THR A 412 -1.40 -7.15 23.43
N ASP A 413 -0.48 -7.06 22.43
CA ASP A 413 0.29 -8.24 22.02
C ASP A 413 0.80 -8.83 23.32
N PRO A 414 0.33 -10.01 23.76
CA PRO A 414 0.83 -10.57 24.99
C PRO A 414 2.33 -10.60 24.76
N LYS A 415 3.09 -9.85 25.56
CA LYS A 415 4.56 -9.67 25.48
C LYS A 415 5.13 -10.78 24.64
N ARG A 416 5.62 -10.51 23.41
CA ARG A 416 5.91 -11.57 22.42
C ARG A 416 6.76 -12.62 23.13
N VAL A 417 6.09 -13.63 23.63
CA VAL A 417 6.73 -14.69 24.44
C VAL A 417 7.81 -15.29 23.56
N ARG A 418 9.05 -15.14 23.98
CA ARG A 418 10.17 -15.74 23.24
C ARG A 418 10.23 -17.22 23.58
N VAL A 419 10.59 -18.04 22.60
CA VAL A 419 10.82 -19.48 22.85
C VAL A 419 11.81 -19.70 24.00
N ASP A 420 12.74 -18.77 24.18
CA ASP A 420 13.72 -18.79 25.28
C ASP A 420 13.08 -18.57 26.67
N ASP A 421 12.06 -17.73 26.75
CA ASP A 421 11.31 -17.50 27.99
C ASP A 421 10.46 -18.72 28.33
N ILE A 422 9.80 -19.33 27.35
CA ILE A 422 9.11 -20.60 27.52
C ILE A 422 10.05 -21.70 28.02
N LEU A 423 11.22 -21.83 27.40
CA LEU A 423 12.21 -22.81 27.84
C LEU A 423 12.67 -22.55 29.27
N ARG A 424 12.83 -21.27 29.69
CA ARG A 424 13.22 -20.88 31.05
C ARG A 424 12.15 -21.26 32.07
N VAL A 425 10.89 -20.91 31.77
CA VAL A 425 9.74 -21.20 32.64
C VAL A 425 9.54 -22.68 32.81
N VAL A 426 9.50 -23.44 31.71
CA VAL A 426 9.34 -24.89 31.74
C VAL A 426 10.50 -25.60 32.44
N ALA A 427 11.74 -25.17 32.16
CA ALA A 427 12.93 -25.71 32.84
C ALA A 427 12.86 -25.53 34.34
N LYS A 428 12.45 -24.34 34.83
CA LYS A 428 12.28 -24.02 36.25
C LYS A 428 11.15 -24.83 36.88
N HIS A 429 10.01 -24.94 36.21
CA HIS A 429 8.84 -25.65 36.73
C HIS A 429 9.06 -27.15 36.90
N TYR A 430 9.72 -27.80 35.93
CA TYR A 430 9.99 -29.25 35.97
C TYR A 430 11.36 -29.59 36.57
N ASN A 431 12.09 -28.62 37.07
CA ASN A 431 13.44 -28.77 37.62
C ASN A 431 14.40 -29.53 36.67
N VAL A 432 14.35 -29.18 35.39
CA VAL A 432 15.24 -29.72 34.34
C VAL A 432 16.11 -28.61 33.76
N SER A 433 17.33 -28.94 33.32
CA SER A 433 18.16 -27.92 32.71
C SER A 433 17.65 -27.53 31.31
N ARG A 434 17.85 -26.28 30.90
CA ARG A 434 17.56 -25.85 29.52
C ARG A 434 18.32 -26.67 28.49
N ALA A 435 19.57 -27.06 28.80
CA ALA A 435 20.39 -27.91 27.95
C ALA A 435 19.75 -29.30 27.76
N ASP A 436 19.12 -29.87 28.80
CA ASP A 436 18.41 -31.14 28.71
C ASP A 436 17.16 -31.04 27.83
N LEU A 437 16.41 -29.94 27.91
CA LEU A 437 15.25 -29.69 27.02
C LEU A 437 15.68 -29.65 25.55
N LEU A 438 16.83 -29.11 25.25
CA LEU A 438 17.40 -29.03 23.88
C LEU A 438 18.14 -30.29 23.47
N SER A 439 18.57 -31.13 24.41
CA SER A 439 19.34 -32.35 24.17
C SER A 439 18.56 -33.42 23.40
N GLN A 440 19.27 -34.43 22.91
CA GLN A 440 18.67 -35.60 22.24
C GLN A 440 18.18 -36.67 23.24
N ARG A 441 18.30 -36.44 24.55
CA ARG A 441 17.85 -37.40 25.58
C ARG A 441 16.38 -37.73 25.47
N ARG A 442 16.07 -39.03 25.67
CA ARG A 442 14.69 -39.57 25.52
C ARG A 442 14.10 -40.08 26.85
N THR A 443 14.69 -39.68 28.00
CA THR A 443 14.17 -40.04 29.32
C THR A 443 12.81 -39.35 29.56
N ALA A 444 11.87 -40.04 30.21
CA ALA A 444 10.50 -39.53 30.43
C ALA A 444 10.51 -38.20 31.19
N THR A 445 11.44 -38.00 32.11
CA THR A 445 11.63 -36.77 32.91
C THR A 445 11.98 -35.55 32.06
N VAL A 446 12.52 -35.74 30.84
CA VAL A 446 12.90 -34.67 29.92
C VAL A 446 11.95 -34.58 28.72
N VAL A 447 11.38 -35.70 28.30
CA VAL A 447 10.52 -35.77 27.09
C VAL A 447 9.19 -35.06 27.34
N LYS A 448 8.51 -35.29 28.47
CA LYS A 448 7.22 -34.64 28.79
C LYS A 448 7.36 -33.13 28.89
N PRO A 449 8.29 -32.56 29.67
CA PRO A 449 8.52 -31.13 29.71
C PRO A 449 8.88 -30.51 28.35
N ARG A 450 9.70 -31.19 27.53
CA ARG A 450 10.03 -30.76 26.18
C ARG A 450 8.80 -30.68 25.26
N GLN A 451 7.91 -31.69 25.32
CA GLN A 451 6.67 -31.71 24.55
C GLN A 451 5.75 -30.55 24.96
N ILE A 452 5.64 -30.26 26.25
CA ILE A 452 4.88 -29.13 26.79
C ILE A 452 5.50 -27.81 26.32
N ALA A 453 6.84 -27.65 26.37
CA ALA A 453 7.51 -26.47 25.86
C ALA A 453 7.29 -26.25 24.37
N MET A 454 7.29 -27.30 23.54
CA MET A 454 6.95 -27.24 22.11
C MET A 454 5.47 -26.84 21.89
N TYR A 455 4.56 -27.37 22.68
CA TYR A 455 3.14 -26.99 22.64
C TYR A 455 2.95 -25.53 23.01
N LEU A 456 3.54 -25.05 24.10
CA LEU A 456 3.52 -23.65 24.49
C LEU A 456 4.15 -22.73 23.45
N ALA A 457 5.27 -23.15 22.83
CA ALA A 457 5.90 -22.40 21.75
C ALA A 457 4.98 -22.27 20.53
N LYS A 458 4.18 -23.29 20.21
CA LYS A 458 3.23 -23.22 19.11
C LYS A 458 2.00 -22.37 19.45
N THR A 459 1.51 -22.43 20.69
CA THR A 459 0.29 -21.71 21.12
C THR A 459 0.55 -20.23 21.46
N LEU A 460 1.73 -19.91 22.03
CA LEU A 460 2.06 -18.55 22.49
C LEU A 460 2.91 -17.76 21.49
N THR A 461 3.38 -18.38 20.40
CA THR A 461 4.20 -17.68 19.41
C THR A 461 3.68 -17.92 17.98
N LEU A 462 3.89 -16.96 17.09
CA LEU A 462 3.53 -17.06 15.66
C LEU A 462 4.52 -17.91 14.85
N ARG A 463 5.45 -18.62 15.51
CA ARG A 463 6.49 -19.37 14.81
C ARG A 463 5.96 -20.63 14.13
N SER A 464 6.54 -20.94 12.97
CA SER A 464 6.26 -22.15 12.22
C SER A 464 6.86 -23.38 12.93
N LEU A 465 6.28 -24.57 12.69
CA LEU A 465 6.81 -25.83 13.24
C LEU A 465 8.30 -26.08 12.94
N PRO A 466 8.79 -25.78 11.71
CA PRO A 466 10.22 -25.90 11.41
C PRO A 466 11.11 -24.94 12.22
N GLU A 467 10.65 -23.71 12.47
CA GLU A 467 11.38 -22.72 13.30
C GLU A 467 11.46 -23.16 14.75
N ILE A 468 10.34 -23.67 15.29
CA ILE A 468 10.31 -24.24 16.65
C ILE A 468 11.29 -25.42 16.70
N GLY A 469 11.25 -26.35 15.74
CA GLY A 469 12.15 -27.47 15.67
C GLY A 469 13.63 -27.08 15.71
N ARG A 470 14.01 -26.08 14.93
CA ARG A 470 15.39 -25.54 14.92
C ARG A 470 15.82 -25.04 16.31
N ARG A 471 14.94 -24.34 17.03
CA ARG A 471 15.22 -23.82 18.38
C ARG A 471 15.24 -24.89 19.46
N PHE A 472 14.61 -26.04 19.23
CA PHE A 472 14.62 -27.19 20.13
C PHE A 472 15.70 -28.24 19.78
N GLY A 473 16.89 -27.77 19.41
CA GLY A 473 18.05 -28.63 19.11
C GLY A 473 18.05 -29.26 17.72
N GLY A 474 17.51 -28.53 16.73
CA GLY A 474 17.50 -28.97 15.32
C GLY A 474 16.54 -30.13 15.03
N ARG A 475 15.41 -30.20 15.74
CA ARG A 475 14.41 -31.24 15.56
C ARG A 475 13.56 -31.01 14.32
N ASP A 476 13.18 -32.13 13.71
CA ASP A 476 12.28 -32.10 12.56
C ASP A 476 10.88 -31.56 12.95
N HIS A 477 10.23 -30.88 12.02
CA HIS A 477 8.89 -30.32 12.18
C HIS A 477 7.84 -31.38 12.52
N THR A 478 8.00 -32.61 12.06
CA THR A 478 7.13 -33.75 12.38
C THR A 478 7.20 -34.11 13.87
N THR A 479 8.39 -34.02 14.48
CA THR A 479 8.58 -34.22 15.93
C THR A 479 7.83 -33.15 16.73
N VAL A 480 7.89 -31.90 16.31
CA VAL A 480 7.17 -30.80 16.94
C VAL A 480 5.66 -30.99 16.78
N LEU A 481 5.20 -31.32 15.56
CA LEU A 481 3.78 -31.58 15.28
C LEU A 481 3.22 -32.71 16.15
N HIS A 482 3.99 -33.81 16.28
CA HIS A 482 3.60 -34.95 17.14
C HIS A 482 3.52 -34.52 18.62
N ALA A 483 4.48 -33.72 19.10
CA ALA A 483 4.46 -33.21 20.47
C ALA A 483 3.25 -32.31 20.72
N VAL A 484 2.94 -31.39 19.81
CA VAL A 484 1.79 -30.50 19.89
C VAL A 484 0.49 -31.28 19.94
N ARG A 485 0.26 -32.19 18.98
CA ARG A 485 -0.96 -33.03 18.93
C ARG A 485 -1.14 -33.89 20.17
N LYS A 486 -0.04 -34.46 20.68
CA LYS A 486 -0.08 -35.32 21.87
C LYS A 486 -0.48 -34.52 23.12
N ILE A 487 0.12 -33.33 23.34
CA ILE A 487 -0.21 -32.50 24.49
C ILE A 487 -1.63 -31.93 24.35
N ASP A 488 -2.02 -31.51 23.16
CA ASP A 488 -3.38 -31.03 22.88
C ASP A 488 -4.46 -32.07 23.23
N GLY A 489 -4.24 -33.33 22.81
CA GLY A 489 -5.13 -34.42 23.18
C GLY A 489 -5.13 -34.75 24.68
N LEU A 490 -3.99 -34.60 25.37
CA LEU A 490 -3.93 -34.81 26.83
C LEU A 490 -4.60 -33.65 27.60
N VAL A 491 -4.49 -32.43 27.16
CA VAL A 491 -5.17 -31.28 27.77
C VAL A 491 -6.70 -31.43 27.73
N ALA A 492 -7.22 -32.03 26.67
CA ALA A 492 -8.66 -32.29 26.55
C ALA A 492 -9.18 -33.35 27.52
N THR A 493 -8.33 -34.27 28.05
CA THR A 493 -8.73 -35.42 28.86
C THR A 493 -8.21 -35.37 30.30
N ASP A 494 -7.10 -34.67 30.53
CA ASP A 494 -6.45 -34.56 31.84
C ASP A 494 -6.56 -33.12 32.38
N ARG A 495 -7.49 -32.94 33.34
CA ARG A 495 -7.76 -31.63 33.95
C ARG A 495 -6.58 -31.09 34.72
N VAL A 496 -5.78 -31.94 35.37
CA VAL A 496 -4.60 -31.52 36.15
C VAL A 496 -3.54 -30.96 35.20
N LEU A 497 -3.32 -31.64 34.09
CA LEU A 497 -2.38 -31.16 33.06
C LEU A 497 -2.90 -29.87 32.39
N ALA A 498 -4.20 -29.71 32.20
CA ALA A 498 -4.79 -28.51 31.68
C ALA A 498 -4.53 -27.27 32.57
N GLU A 499 -4.77 -27.46 33.90
CA GLU A 499 -4.52 -26.42 34.91
C GLU A 499 -3.00 -26.07 34.98
N GLU A 500 -2.14 -27.08 34.93
CA GLU A 500 -0.67 -26.91 34.90
C GLU A 500 -0.22 -26.09 33.68
N ILE A 501 -0.76 -26.37 32.49
CA ILE A 501 -0.44 -25.65 31.26
C ILE A 501 -0.93 -24.19 31.32
N GLU A 502 -2.08 -23.92 31.90
CA GLU A 502 -2.57 -22.55 32.09
C GLU A 502 -1.67 -21.74 33.03
N VAL A 503 -1.17 -22.34 34.09
CA VAL A 503 -0.17 -21.73 34.98
C VAL A 503 1.11 -21.41 34.20
N LEU A 504 1.62 -22.36 33.40
CA LEU A 504 2.81 -22.16 32.58
C LEU A 504 2.64 -21.09 31.50
N LYS A 505 1.46 -21.00 30.89
CA LYS A 505 1.12 -19.93 29.94
C LYS A 505 1.21 -18.54 30.62
N ARG A 506 0.60 -18.41 31.80
CA ARG A 506 0.64 -17.16 32.57
C ARG A 506 2.06 -16.76 32.92
N LEU A 507 2.85 -17.69 33.48
CA LEU A 507 4.25 -17.44 33.82
C LEU A 507 5.12 -17.08 32.59
N ALA A 508 4.82 -17.68 31.42
CA ALA A 508 5.54 -17.36 30.20
C ALA A 508 5.16 -15.97 29.62
N LEU A 509 3.95 -15.49 29.91
CA LEU A 509 3.48 -14.15 29.52
C LEU A 509 4.05 -13.05 30.44
N GLU A 510 4.38 -13.41 31.69
CA GLU A 510 4.95 -12.49 32.70
C GLU A 510 6.50 -12.41 32.64
N ALA A 511 7.16 -13.39 31.99
CA ALA A 511 8.62 -13.53 31.91
C ALA A 511 9.24 -12.66 30.80
#